data_a532d4e7e1663b0298ae20dd14c91a12
#
_entry.id   a532d4e7e1663b0298ae20dd14c91a12
#
_cell.length_a   1.000
_cell.length_b   1.000
_cell.length_c   1.000
_cell.angle_alpha   90.00
_cell.angle_beta   90.00
_cell.angle_gamma   90.00
#
_symmetry.space_group_name_H-M   'P 1'
#
loop_
_entity.id
_entity.type
_entity.pdbx_description
1 polymer ?
#
loop_
_entity_poly.entity_id
_entity_poly.type
_entity_poly.pdbx_seq_one_letter_code
_entity_poly.pdbx_strand_id
1 'polypeptide(L)'
;MNTNTVDAKMLGRMFLSGAKNLEAKKEWINELNVFPVPDGDTGTNMTLTIMAAASEVSALSDPTMKTLAKAISSGSLRGARGNSGIILSQLLRGFTKSIEHHEQVDAMAFARAFEKGVETAYKAVMKPKEGTILTVAKGAAVKALEIAEDSENLETFFADVIAEAEEVLSRTPEMLPVLKEAGVVDSGGQGLLEVLKGAFDGYLGKEIDMNFEKPAHAVMSKPMSAEESDIKFGYCTEFIIMLEKEFSEKEERAFKEYLLSIGDSLVVVADDEIVKVHVHTNAPGDAIQRALTYGQLSNMKIDNMRLEHHERLIKDAEKVAAQQAKAEPEKEVGFISVSVGDGMGEIFRELGADYLIEGGQTMNPSTEDVLQAISHVNAKNIFIFPNNKNIILAANQARDLTEDKNIIVIPTKTIPQGITALISYVPDKTVEQNTEEMLEAMTHVKTGQVTYAVRDTKIDDKEIRQGDIMGIGDKGILAVGQGIEDITVETLKEMVDEDTEIISIYYGADVTEEDAEQLCERLEELYPDFDVEINQGGQPIYYYVVSVE
;
A
#
# COMPACT_ATOMS: atom_id res chain seq x y z
N MET A 1 12.80 -36.06 5.66
CA MET A 1 11.61 -36.75 6.19
C MET A 1 10.59 -36.78 5.06
N ASN A 2 10.31 -37.94 4.46
CA ASN A 2 9.22 -38.06 3.48
C ASN A 2 7.89 -38.10 4.25
N THR A 3 7.33 -36.98 4.58
CA THR A 3 5.98 -36.88 5.13
C THR A 3 5.05 -36.49 3.99
N ASN A 4 4.11 -37.37 3.67
CA ASN A 4 3.07 -37.14 2.64
C ASN A 4 1.99 -36.15 3.13
N THR A 5 2.19 -35.54 4.30
CA THR A 5 1.25 -34.59 4.91
C THR A 5 2.00 -33.48 5.63
N VAL A 6 1.36 -32.32 5.73
CA VAL A 6 1.83 -31.12 6.43
C VAL A 6 0.90 -30.82 7.59
N ASP A 7 1.45 -30.67 8.79
CA ASP A 7 0.72 -30.20 9.97
C ASP A 7 0.71 -28.66 10.07
N ALA A 8 -0.02 -28.12 11.03
CA ALA A 8 -0.15 -26.68 11.22
C ALA A 8 1.19 -25.98 11.50
N LYS A 9 2.13 -26.64 12.18
CA LYS A 9 3.44 -26.08 12.51
C LYS A 9 4.32 -25.97 11.27
N MET A 10 4.32 -27.00 10.44
CA MET A 10 5.04 -26.99 9.17
C MET A 10 4.43 -25.98 8.19
N LEU A 11 3.08 -25.93 8.08
CA LEU A 11 2.40 -24.95 7.24
C LEU A 11 2.67 -23.51 7.68
N GLY A 12 2.70 -23.25 8.99
CA GLY A 12 3.10 -21.95 9.53
C GLY A 12 4.52 -21.57 9.13
N ARG A 13 5.47 -22.51 9.21
CA ARG A 13 6.84 -22.30 8.73
C ARG A 13 6.90 -22.01 7.23
N MET A 14 6.17 -22.79 6.41
CA MET A 14 6.08 -22.56 4.96
C MET A 14 5.56 -21.15 4.67
N PHE A 15 4.48 -20.73 5.34
CA PHE A 15 3.88 -19.41 5.16
C PHE A 15 4.86 -18.29 5.52
N LEU A 16 5.52 -18.39 6.67
CA LEU A 16 6.50 -17.40 7.12
C LEU A 16 7.70 -17.30 6.16
N SER A 17 8.15 -18.44 5.62
CA SER A 17 9.20 -18.50 4.62
C SER A 17 8.77 -17.83 3.31
N GLY A 18 7.55 -18.07 2.85
CA GLY A 18 6.99 -17.40 1.68
C GLY A 18 6.92 -15.88 1.85
N ALA A 19 6.49 -15.42 3.04
CA ALA A 19 6.44 -13.99 3.36
C ALA A 19 7.83 -13.34 3.31
N LYS A 20 8.84 -13.97 3.89
CA LYS A 20 10.23 -13.46 3.87
C LYS A 20 10.84 -13.46 2.48
N ASN A 21 10.57 -14.47 1.65
CA ASN A 21 11.07 -14.49 0.29
C ASN A 21 10.46 -13.37 -0.56
N LEU A 22 9.17 -13.08 -0.38
CA LEU A 22 8.51 -11.94 -1.02
C LEU A 22 9.11 -10.61 -0.56
N GLU A 23 9.31 -10.44 0.76
CA GLU A 23 9.91 -9.24 1.35
C GLU A 23 11.32 -8.98 0.77
N ALA A 24 12.15 -10.01 0.68
CA ALA A 24 13.50 -9.90 0.14
C ALA A 24 13.55 -9.48 -1.35
N LYS A 25 12.47 -9.71 -2.09
CA LYS A 25 12.38 -9.42 -3.54
C LYS A 25 11.44 -8.27 -3.86
N LYS A 26 10.95 -7.56 -2.85
CA LYS A 26 9.95 -6.50 -2.96
C LYS A 26 10.32 -5.46 -4.01
N GLU A 27 11.53 -4.93 -3.98
CA GLU A 27 11.97 -3.87 -4.88
C GLU A 27 12.04 -4.35 -6.34
N TRP A 28 12.56 -5.57 -6.57
CA TRP A 28 12.56 -6.16 -7.90
C TRP A 28 11.14 -6.36 -8.46
N ILE A 29 10.18 -6.77 -7.62
CA ILE A 29 8.78 -6.92 -8.03
C ILE A 29 8.15 -5.56 -8.35
N ASN A 30 8.52 -4.50 -7.61
CA ASN A 30 8.11 -3.14 -7.92
C ASN A 30 8.62 -2.68 -9.29
N GLU A 31 9.86 -3.06 -9.67
CA GLU A 31 10.43 -2.76 -10.99
C GLU A 31 9.68 -3.43 -12.15
N LEU A 32 9.02 -4.57 -11.92
CA LEU A 32 8.19 -5.25 -12.91
C LEU A 32 6.82 -4.56 -13.11
N ASN A 33 6.41 -3.73 -12.18
CA ASN A 33 5.16 -2.97 -12.29
C ASN A 33 5.36 -1.74 -13.18
N VAL A 34 5.13 -1.91 -14.47
CA VAL A 34 5.51 -0.95 -15.52
C VAL A 34 4.38 -0.07 -16.05
N PHE A 35 3.21 -0.06 -15.46
CA PHE A 35 2.07 0.62 -16.06
C PHE A 35 1.67 1.90 -15.36
N PRO A 36 1.14 2.84 -16.16
CA PRO A 36 1.80 3.83 -17.03
C PRO A 36 2.39 4.96 -16.21
N VAL A 37 2.04 5.02 -14.93
CA VAL A 37 2.60 5.89 -13.89
C VAL A 37 3.58 5.06 -13.07
N PRO A 38 4.67 5.63 -12.59
CA PRO A 38 5.64 4.91 -11.74
C PRO A 38 5.08 4.69 -10.32
N ASP A 39 3.90 4.07 -10.22
CA ASP A 39 3.38 3.69 -8.91
C ASP A 39 4.10 2.44 -8.36
N GLY A 40 4.87 1.70 -9.19
CA GLY A 40 5.82 0.63 -8.81
C GLY A 40 5.60 -0.03 -7.45
N ASP A 41 4.34 -0.16 -7.02
CA ASP A 41 3.96 -0.43 -5.64
C ASP A 41 3.50 -1.88 -5.40
N THR A 42 3.42 -2.71 -6.46
CA THR A 42 2.92 -4.09 -6.37
C THR A 42 3.67 -4.92 -5.34
N GLY A 43 5.01 -4.91 -5.38
CA GLY A 43 5.85 -5.63 -4.42
C GLY A 43 5.65 -5.11 -2.99
N THR A 44 5.53 -3.80 -2.84
CA THR A 44 5.27 -3.14 -1.54
C THR A 44 3.90 -3.53 -1.00
N ASN A 45 2.84 -3.43 -1.79
CA ASN A 45 1.48 -3.77 -1.39
C ASN A 45 1.34 -5.25 -1.00
N MET A 46 1.90 -6.16 -1.80
CA MET A 46 1.88 -7.59 -1.50
C MET A 46 2.70 -7.92 -0.24
N THR A 47 3.87 -7.30 -0.07
CA THR A 47 4.71 -7.50 1.11
C THR A 47 4.01 -7.00 2.38
N LEU A 48 3.48 -5.79 2.41
CA LEU A 48 2.75 -5.26 3.56
C LEU A 48 1.55 -6.15 3.92
N THR A 49 0.85 -6.65 2.92
CA THR A 49 -0.30 -7.55 3.10
C THR A 49 0.09 -8.88 3.76
N ILE A 50 1.12 -9.56 3.22
CA ILE A 50 1.53 -10.87 3.76
C ILE A 50 2.24 -10.75 5.10
N MET A 51 3.01 -9.67 5.33
CA MET A 51 3.71 -9.41 6.58
C MET A 51 2.76 -9.11 7.74
N ALA A 52 1.61 -8.48 7.48
CA ALA A 52 0.55 -8.33 8.48
C ALA A 52 0.05 -9.69 8.98
N ALA A 53 -0.16 -10.65 8.07
CA ALA A 53 -0.51 -12.01 8.44
C ALA A 53 0.64 -12.76 9.11
N ALA A 54 1.88 -12.59 8.63
CA ALA A 54 3.07 -13.22 9.19
C ALA A 54 3.31 -12.80 10.66
N SER A 55 3.02 -11.54 10.99
CA SER A 55 3.08 -11.06 12.39
C SER A 55 2.09 -11.80 13.29
N GLU A 56 0.86 -12.06 12.83
CA GLU A 56 -0.12 -12.83 13.60
C GLU A 56 0.26 -14.30 13.71
N VAL A 57 0.77 -14.90 12.63
CA VAL A 57 1.24 -16.30 12.62
C VAL A 57 2.43 -16.48 13.56
N SER A 58 3.40 -15.57 13.55
CA SER A 58 4.59 -15.63 14.43
C SER A 58 4.26 -15.50 15.90
N ALA A 59 3.12 -14.91 16.24
CA ALA A 59 2.65 -14.79 17.63
C ALA A 59 2.00 -16.09 18.18
N LEU A 60 1.74 -17.09 17.33
CA LEU A 60 1.15 -18.36 17.73
C LEU A 60 2.22 -19.28 18.32
N SER A 61 2.12 -19.62 19.60
CA SER A 61 3.08 -20.50 20.30
C SER A 61 2.89 -21.99 19.98
N ASP A 62 1.65 -22.43 19.77
CA ASP A 62 1.28 -23.82 19.42
C ASP A 62 0.09 -23.81 18.45
N PRO A 63 0.34 -23.60 17.14
CA PRO A 63 -0.72 -23.43 16.16
C PRO A 63 -1.46 -24.74 15.89
N THR A 64 -2.79 -24.69 15.94
CA THR A 64 -3.66 -25.67 15.27
C THR A 64 -3.96 -25.18 13.85
N MET A 65 -4.41 -26.06 12.95
CA MET A 65 -4.78 -25.64 11.59
C MET A 65 -5.82 -24.52 11.61
N LYS A 66 -6.79 -24.58 12.50
CA LYS A 66 -7.84 -23.57 12.67
C LYS A 66 -7.28 -22.21 13.11
N THR A 67 -6.39 -22.20 14.13
CA THR A 67 -5.81 -20.94 14.61
C THR A 67 -4.85 -20.33 13.60
N LEU A 68 -4.08 -21.15 12.89
CA LEU A 68 -3.20 -20.74 11.82
C LEU A 68 -4.00 -20.16 10.63
N ALA A 69 -5.03 -20.88 10.17
CA ALA A 69 -5.92 -20.44 9.10
C ALA A 69 -6.55 -19.08 9.41
N LYS A 70 -7.01 -18.89 10.65
CA LYS A 70 -7.56 -17.62 11.12
C LYS A 70 -6.51 -16.50 11.10
N ALA A 71 -5.30 -16.74 11.61
CA ALA A 71 -4.22 -15.76 11.63
C ALA A 71 -3.82 -15.31 10.22
N ILE A 72 -3.65 -16.26 9.28
CA ILE A 72 -3.33 -15.96 7.89
C ILE A 72 -4.46 -15.17 7.21
N SER A 73 -5.70 -15.67 7.29
CA SER A 73 -6.87 -15.06 6.65
C SER A 73 -7.15 -13.64 7.19
N SER A 74 -7.25 -13.51 8.51
CA SER A 74 -7.59 -12.26 9.18
C SER A 74 -6.47 -11.22 9.07
N GLY A 75 -5.22 -11.64 9.28
CA GLY A 75 -4.07 -10.74 9.19
C GLY A 75 -3.86 -10.20 7.77
N SER A 76 -3.92 -11.08 6.75
CA SER A 76 -3.80 -10.62 5.36
C SER A 76 -4.97 -9.75 4.90
N LEU A 77 -6.18 -10.03 5.41
CA LEU A 77 -7.37 -9.25 5.08
C LEU A 77 -7.27 -7.81 5.62
N ARG A 78 -6.91 -7.65 6.91
CA ARG A 78 -6.75 -6.34 7.53
C ARG A 78 -5.57 -5.55 6.95
N GLY A 79 -4.47 -6.23 6.68
CA GLY A 79 -3.27 -5.63 6.10
C GLY A 79 -3.32 -5.42 4.59
N ALA A 80 -4.41 -5.81 3.90
CA ALA A 80 -4.49 -5.76 2.45
C ALA A 80 -4.40 -4.33 1.91
N ARG A 81 -3.46 -4.12 0.96
CA ARG A 81 -3.19 -2.82 0.32
C ARG A 81 -3.17 -2.95 -1.19
N GLY A 82 -3.73 -1.97 -1.87
CA GLY A 82 -3.80 -1.96 -3.33
C GLY A 82 -4.51 -3.17 -3.93
N ASN A 83 -4.64 -3.22 -5.24
CA ASN A 83 -5.29 -4.35 -5.91
C ASN A 83 -4.54 -5.67 -5.73
N SER A 84 -3.20 -5.65 -5.84
CA SER A 84 -2.34 -6.83 -5.73
C SER A 84 -2.37 -7.44 -4.32
N GLY A 85 -2.32 -6.61 -3.28
CA GLY A 85 -2.43 -7.07 -1.90
C GLY A 85 -3.80 -7.64 -1.57
N ILE A 86 -4.87 -7.00 -2.05
CA ILE A 86 -6.24 -7.50 -1.86
C ILE A 86 -6.44 -8.84 -2.55
N ILE A 87 -5.98 -8.99 -3.80
CA ILE A 87 -6.07 -10.27 -4.51
C ILE A 87 -5.29 -11.35 -3.76
N LEU A 88 -4.05 -11.05 -3.31
CA LEU A 88 -3.28 -11.97 -2.48
C LEU A 88 -4.03 -12.36 -1.20
N SER A 89 -4.66 -11.40 -0.51
CA SER A 89 -5.44 -11.69 0.71
C SER A 89 -6.62 -12.62 0.43
N GLN A 90 -7.28 -12.48 -0.73
CA GLN A 90 -8.40 -13.36 -1.12
C GLN A 90 -7.94 -14.76 -1.53
N LEU A 91 -6.77 -14.87 -2.19
CA LEU A 91 -6.12 -16.17 -2.45
C LEU A 91 -5.83 -16.91 -1.13
N LEU A 92 -5.20 -16.21 -0.19
CA LEU A 92 -4.90 -16.75 1.14
C LEU A 92 -6.16 -17.13 1.93
N ARG A 93 -7.19 -16.28 1.87
CA ARG A 93 -8.48 -16.53 2.55
C ARG A 93 -9.18 -17.78 2.03
N GLY A 94 -9.28 -17.94 0.71
CA GLY A 94 -9.88 -19.12 0.11
C GLY A 94 -9.09 -20.39 0.42
N PHE A 95 -7.76 -20.31 0.33
CA PHE A 95 -6.84 -21.39 0.66
C PHE A 95 -7.03 -21.87 2.12
N THR A 96 -6.94 -20.94 3.08
CA THR A 96 -7.03 -21.25 4.51
C THR A 96 -8.40 -21.77 4.91
N LYS A 97 -9.49 -21.26 4.31
CA LYS A 97 -10.85 -21.73 4.56
C LYS A 97 -11.05 -23.20 4.12
N SER A 98 -10.33 -23.66 3.11
CA SER A 98 -10.39 -25.05 2.64
C SER A 98 -9.74 -26.03 3.62
N ILE A 99 -8.70 -25.60 4.35
CA ILE A 99 -7.89 -26.48 5.21
C ILE A 99 -8.15 -26.33 6.71
N GLU A 100 -8.92 -25.33 7.16
CA GLU A 100 -9.08 -24.99 8.59
C GLU A 100 -9.59 -26.12 9.48
N HIS A 101 -10.26 -27.14 8.89
CA HIS A 101 -10.80 -28.28 9.60
C HIS A 101 -9.95 -29.56 9.47
N HIS A 102 -8.77 -29.48 8.82
CA HIS A 102 -7.87 -30.61 8.67
C HIS A 102 -6.89 -30.64 9.84
N GLU A 103 -6.53 -31.83 10.32
CA GLU A 103 -5.40 -32.00 11.25
C GLU A 103 -4.07 -31.99 10.49
N GLN A 104 -4.07 -32.58 9.30
CA GLN A 104 -2.94 -32.63 8.37
C GLN A 104 -3.43 -32.41 6.94
N VAL A 105 -2.61 -31.82 6.11
CA VAL A 105 -2.92 -31.47 4.71
C VAL A 105 -2.04 -32.33 3.79
N ASP A 106 -2.66 -33.12 2.94
CA ASP A 106 -2.03 -33.93 1.89
C ASP A 106 -2.08 -33.21 0.52
N ALA A 107 -1.54 -33.82 -0.53
CA ALA A 107 -1.51 -33.25 -1.87
C ALA A 107 -2.92 -32.91 -2.39
N MET A 108 -3.91 -33.74 -2.17
CA MET A 108 -5.28 -33.49 -2.62
C MET A 108 -5.92 -32.33 -1.86
N ALA A 109 -5.69 -32.25 -0.55
CA ALA A 109 -6.19 -31.14 0.26
C ALA A 109 -5.51 -29.81 -0.14
N PHE A 110 -4.20 -29.81 -0.45
CA PHE A 110 -3.52 -28.63 -1.03
C PHE A 110 -4.10 -28.23 -2.38
N ALA A 111 -4.33 -29.18 -3.29
CA ALA A 111 -4.89 -28.90 -4.61
C ALA A 111 -6.28 -28.23 -4.50
N ARG A 112 -7.15 -28.74 -3.65
CA ARG A 112 -8.47 -28.14 -3.36
C ARG A 112 -8.34 -26.76 -2.69
N ALA A 113 -7.33 -26.58 -1.85
CA ALA A 113 -7.09 -25.30 -1.20
C ALA A 113 -6.63 -24.23 -2.20
N PHE A 114 -5.75 -24.58 -3.15
CA PHE A 114 -5.38 -23.68 -4.25
C PHE A 114 -6.59 -23.32 -5.13
N GLU A 115 -7.38 -24.32 -5.54
CA GLU A 115 -8.62 -24.09 -6.29
C GLU A 115 -9.56 -23.13 -5.54
N LYS A 116 -9.77 -23.36 -4.24
CA LYS A 116 -10.63 -22.51 -3.42
C LYS A 116 -10.10 -21.09 -3.27
N GLY A 117 -8.78 -20.92 -3.18
CA GLY A 117 -8.11 -19.65 -3.21
C GLY A 117 -8.43 -18.88 -4.51
N VAL A 118 -8.24 -19.53 -5.65
CA VAL A 118 -8.55 -18.98 -6.97
C VAL A 118 -10.01 -18.57 -7.11
N GLU A 119 -10.96 -19.47 -6.76
CA GLU A 119 -12.39 -19.14 -6.78
C GLU A 119 -12.72 -17.88 -5.95
N THR A 120 -12.12 -17.79 -4.76
CA THR A 120 -12.37 -16.67 -3.84
C THR A 120 -11.83 -15.37 -4.42
N ALA A 121 -10.62 -15.38 -4.99
CA ALA A 121 -10.01 -14.21 -5.60
C ALA A 121 -10.75 -13.75 -6.86
N TYR A 122 -11.15 -14.67 -7.75
CA TYR A 122 -11.95 -14.31 -8.95
C TYR A 122 -13.31 -13.70 -8.60
N LYS A 123 -13.95 -14.13 -7.51
CA LYS A 123 -15.23 -13.54 -7.04
C LYS A 123 -15.06 -12.13 -6.48
N ALA A 124 -13.90 -11.83 -5.92
CA ALA A 124 -13.62 -10.51 -5.35
C ALA A 124 -13.30 -9.45 -6.42
N VAL A 125 -12.90 -9.86 -7.63
CA VAL A 125 -12.53 -8.94 -8.71
C VAL A 125 -13.69 -8.79 -9.70
N MET A 126 -14.26 -7.59 -9.82
CA MET A 126 -15.43 -7.34 -10.68
C MET A 126 -15.16 -7.61 -12.18
N LYS A 127 -13.94 -7.36 -12.65
CA LYS A 127 -13.53 -7.58 -14.03
C LYS A 127 -12.14 -8.23 -14.07
N PRO A 128 -12.05 -9.55 -13.80
CA PRO A 128 -10.77 -10.24 -13.82
C PRO A 128 -10.15 -10.19 -15.23
N LYS A 129 -8.85 -9.92 -15.29
CA LYS A 129 -8.08 -9.91 -16.53
C LYS A 129 -7.13 -11.10 -16.56
N GLU A 130 -7.09 -11.80 -17.70
CA GLU A 130 -6.08 -12.83 -17.94
C GLU A 130 -4.70 -12.21 -18.16
N GLY A 131 -3.64 -12.95 -17.88
CA GLY A 131 -2.26 -12.44 -17.90
C GLY A 131 -1.84 -11.72 -16.61
N THR A 132 -2.55 -11.97 -15.50
CA THR A 132 -2.28 -11.36 -14.19
C THR A 132 -2.02 -12.43 -13.12
N ILE A 133 -1.77 -12.00 -11.87
CA ILE A 133 -1.68 -12.88 -10.68
C ILE A 133 -2.78 -13.94 -10.64
N LEU A 134 -4.01 -13.60 -11.08
CA LEU A 134 -5.12 -14.54 -11.12
C LEU A 134 -4.88 -15.70 -12.11
N THR A 135 -4.27 -15.40 -13.24
CA THR A 135 -3.93 -16.42 -14.26
C THR A 135 -2.83 -17.35 -13.76
N VAL A 136 -1.82 -16.81 -13.10
CA VAL A 136 -0.72 -17.60 -12.50
C VAL A 136 -1.27 -18.50 -11.37
N ALA A 137 -2.10 -17.95 -10.49
CA ALA A 137 -2.76 -18.71 -9.43
C ALA A 137 -3.63 -19.85 -9.98
N LYS A 138 -4.39 -19.57 -11.06
CA LYS A 138 -5.24 -20.57 -11.73
C LYS A 138 -4.41 -21.67 -12.36
N GLY A 139 -3.30 -21.34 -13.04
CA GLY A 139 -2.39 -22.35 -13.60
C GLY A 139 -1.84 -23.28 -12.52
N ALA A 140 -1.34 -22.73 -11.42
CA ALA A 140 -0.87 -23.49 -10.26
C ALA A 140 -1.95 -24.42 -9.70
N ALA A 141 -3.19 -23.92 -9.54
CA ALA A 141 -4.31 -24.70 -9.00
C ALA A 141 -4.74 -25.84 -9.94
N VAL A 142 -4.80 -25.59 -11.24
CA VAL A 142 -5.13 -26.60 -12.26
C VAL A 142 -4.08 -27.71 -12.25
N LYS A 143 -2.80 -27.34 -12.25
CA LYS A 143 -1.71 -28.32 -12.17
C LYS A 143 -1.76 -29.13 -10.88
N ALA A 144 -2.00 -28.48 -9.76
CA ALA A 144 -2.13 -29.15 -8.46
C ALA A 144 -3.24 -30.21 -8.47
N LEU A 145 -4.42 -29.90 -9.03
CA LEU A 145 -5.54 -30.86 -9.16
C LEU A 145 -5.20 -32.02 -10.10
N GLU A 146 -4.49 -31.72 -11.20
CA GLU A 146 -4.11 -32.72 -12.20
C GLU A 146 -3.19 -33.81 -11.62
N ILE A 147 -2.23 -33.40 -10.76
CA ILE A 147 -1.17 -34.29 -10.27
C ILE A 147 -1.42 -34.82 -8.86
N ALA A 148 -2.45 -34.33 -8.13
CA ALA A 148 -2.63 -34.63 -6.71
C ALA A 148 -2.81 -36.11 -6.39
N GLU A 149 -3.51 -36.88 -7.26
CA GLU A 149 -3.76 -38.32 -7.05
C GLU A 149 -2.53 -39.18 -7.35
N ASP A 150 -1.69 -38.75 -8.28
CA ASP A 150 -0.53 -39.49 -8.78
C ASP A 150 0.79 -39.06 -8.10
N SER A 151 0.78 -38.06 -7.25
CA SER A 151 2.00 -37.57 -6.60
C SER A 151 2.52 -38.50 -5.51
N GLU A 152 3.73 -39.01 -5.69
CA GLU A 152 4.37 -39.93 -4.75
C GLU A 152 4.71 -39.26 -3.40
N ASN A 153 4.98 -37.95 -3.41
CA ASN A 153 5.30 -37.17 -2.22
C ASN A 153 5.04 -35.66 -2.43
N LEU A 154 4.95 -34.90 -1.36
CA LEU A 154 4.68 -33.46 -1.41
C LEU A 154 5.84 -32.63 -2.01
N GLU A 155 7.07 -33.13 -1.97
CA GLU A 155 8.22 -32.41 -2.54
C GLU A 155 8.10 -32.31 -4.07
N THR A 156 7.82 -33.42 -4.74
CA THR A 156 7.58 -33.43 -6.20
C THR A 156 6.31 -32.67 -6.55
N PHE A 157 5.25 -32.83 -5.75
CA PHE A 157 4.00 -32.09 -5.93
C PHE A 157 4.22 -30.58 -5.96
N PHE A 158 4.89 -30.02 -4.94
CA PHE A 158 5.16 -28.58 -4.91
C PHE A 158 6.11 -28.12 -6.01
N ALA A 159 7.14 -28.92 -6.33
CA ALA A 159 8.06 -28.59 -7.41
C ALA A 159 7.33 -28.48 -8.76
N ASP A 160 6.45 -29.40 -9.08
CA ASP A 160 5.70 -29.40 -10.34
C ASP A 160 4.66 -28.27 -10.40
N VAL A 161 3.98 -27.98 -9.28
CA VAL A 161 3.05 -26.83 -9.18
C VAL A 161 3.78 -25.50 -9.38
N ILE A 162 4.98 -25.34 -8.79
CA ILE A 162 5.78 -24.13 -8.94
C ILE A 162 6.31 -24.00 -10.37
N ALA A 163 6.72 -25.10 -11.00
CA ALA A 163 7.18 -25.09 -12.39
C ALA A 163 6.07 -24.65 -13.35
N GLU A 164 4.84 -25.12 -13.16
CA GLU A 164 3.68 -24.67 -13.95
C GLU A 164 3.38 -23.20 -13.71
N ALA A 165 3.40 -22.73 -12.44
CA ALA A 165 3.20 -21.32 -12.12
C ALA A 165 4.24 -20.42 -12.82
N GLU A 166 5.50 -20.86 -12.89
CA GLU A 166 6.59 -20.16 -13.58
C GLU A 166 6.39 -20.16 -15.11
N GLU A 167 5.93 -21.27 -15.68
CA GLU A 167 5.61 -21.36 -17.11
C GLU A 167 4.45 -20.42 -17.47
N VAL A 168 3.36 -20.45 -16.69
CA VAL A 168 2.21 -19.56 -16.91
C VAL A 168 2.63 -18.08 -16.75
N LEU A 169 3.44 -17.75 -15.76
CA LEU A 169 3.97 -16.40 -15.56
C LEU A 169 4.76 -15.93 -16.79
N SER A 170 5.62 -16.78 -17.35
CA SER A 170 6.42 -16.44 -18.53
C SER A 170 5.56 -16.11 -19.76
N ARG A 171 4.33 -16.59 -19.81
CA ARG A 171 3.36 -16.34 -20.89
C ARG A 171 2.44 -15.15 -20.65
N THR A 172 2.49 -14.50 -19.49
CA THR A 172 1.65 -13.32 -19.20
C THR A 172 1.83 -12.18 -20.21
N PRO A 173 3.02 -11.91 -20.78
CA PRO A 173 3.19 -10.90 -21.81
C PRO A 173 2.43 -11.21 -23.13
N GLU A 174 2.13 -12.48 -23.40
CA GLU A 174 1.35 -12.88 -24.57
C GLU A 174 -0.16 -12.62 -24.38
N MET A 175 -0.60 -12.52 -23.12
CA MET A 175 -2.01 -12.31 -22.73
C MET A 175 -2.34 -10.84 -22.50
N LEU A 176 -1.36 -10.03 -22.08
CA LEU A 176 -1.51 -8.59 -21.84
C LEU A 176 -0.52 -7.80 -22.70
N PRO A 177 -0.99 -7.07 -23.74
CA PRO A 177 -0.13 -6.33 -24.66
C PRO A 177 0.85 -5.39 -23.94
N VAL A 178 0.42 -4.69 -22.89
CA VAL A 178 1.25 -3.75 -22.11
C VAL A 178 2.48 -4.41 -21.50
N LEU A 179 2.38 -5.65 -21.02
CA LEU A 179 3.53 -6.40 -20.50
C LEU A 179 4.50 -6.78 -21.61
N LYS A 180 3.98 -7.12 -22.79
CA LYS A 180 4.79 -7.44 -23.96
C LYS A 180 5.57 -6.23 -24.46
N GLU A 181 4.94 -5.07 -24.50
CA GLU A 181 5.56 -3.81 -24.90
C GLU A 181 6.67 -3.41 -23.97
N ALA A 182 6.46 -3.57 -22.66
CA ALA A 182 7.44 -3.29 -21.63
C ALA A 182 8.52 -4.38 -21.49
N GLY A 183 8.35 -5.55 -22.12
CA GLY A 183 9.30 -6.66 -22.03
C GLY A 183 9.38 -7.31 -20.63
N VAL A 184 8.30 -7.26 -19.85
CA VAL A 184 8.25 -7.77 -18.49
C VAL A 184 7.09 -8.77 -18.31
N VAL A 185 7.15 -9.57 -17.25
CA VAL A 185 6.05 -10.43 -16.80
C VAL A 185 5.14 -9.69 -15.82
N ASP A 186 3.97 -10.25 -15.50
CA ASP A 186 3.07 -9.67 -14.50
C ASP A 186 3.72 -9.62 -13.10
N SER A 187 3.82 -8.41 -12.54
CA SER A 187 4.44 -8.17 -11.23
C SER A 187 3.73 -8.88 -10.08
N GLY A 188 2.39 -8.90 -10.10
CA GLY A 188 1.58 -9.63 -9.11
C GLY A 188 1.77 -11.15 -9.20
N GLY A 189 1.82 -11.69 -10.41
CA GLY A 189 2.12 -13.10 -10.67
C GLY A 189 3.53 -13.48 -10.23
N GLN A 190 4.53 -12.61 -10.47
CA GLN A 190 5.88 -12.80 -9.96
C GLN A 190 5.91 -12.81 -8.42
N GLY A 191 5.19 -11.89 -7.78
CA GLY A 191 5.08 -11.88 -6.32
C GLY A 191 4.46 -13.15 -5.75
N LEU A 192 3.40 -13.67 -6.37
CA LEU A 192 2.79 -14.94 -5.98
C LEU A 192 3.77 -16.11 -6.15
N LEU A 193 4.49 -16.18 -7.28
CA LEU A 193 5.51 -17.20 -7.51
C LEU A 193 6.60 -17.17 -6.43
N GLU A 194 7.02 -16.00 -6.00
CA GLU A 194 8.02 -15.87 -4.93
C GLU A 194 7.48 -16.33 -3.57
N VAL A 195 6.21 -16.10 -3.27
CA VAL A 195 5.57 -16.68 -2.07
C VAL A 195 5.58 -18.21 -2.14
N LEU A 196 5.22 -18.80 -3.28
CA LEU A 196 5.22 -20.26 -3.46
C LEU A 196 6.63 -20.86 -3.35
N LYS A 197 7.64 -20.24 -3.99
CA LYS A 197 9.05 -20.65 -3.89
C LYS A 197 9.56 -20.60 -2.44
N GLY A 198 9.28 -19.50 -1.74
CA GLY A 198 9.66 -19.38 -0.34
C GLY A 198 8.94 -20.36 0.57
N ALA A 199 7.66 -20.64 0.33
CA ALA A 199 6.92 -21.66 1.07
C ALA A 199 7.51 -23.07 0.87
N PHE A 200 7.93 -23.38 -0.34
CA PHE A 200 8.60 -24.64 -0.65
C PHE A 200 9.97 -24.75 0.04
N ASP A 201 10.76 -23.66 0.07
CA ASP A 201 12.01 -23.63 0.82
C ASP A 201 11.78 -23.88 2.32
N GLY A 202 10.70 -23.34 2.89
CA GLY A 202 10.25 -23.62 4.26
C GLY A 202 9.90 -25.08 4.49
N TYR A 203 9.23 -25.73 3.51
CA TYR A 203 8.93 -27.16 3.55
C TYR A 203 10.22 -28.02 3.53
N LEU A 204 11.17 -27.69 2.67
CA LEU A 204 12.47 -28.36 2.57
C LEU A 204 13.38 -28.15 3.80
N GLY A 205 12.98 -27.30 4.72
CA GLY A 205 13.72 -27.06 5.95
C GLY A 205 14.95 -26.15 5.77
N LYS A 206 15.01 -25.34 4.70
CA LYS A 206 16.07 -24.34 4.54
C LYS A 206 16.06 -23.34 5.70
N GLU A 207 17.23 -22.89 6.13
CA GLU A 207 17.34 -21.85 7.15
C GLU A 207 16.79 -20.53 6.61
N ILE A 208 15.93 -19.89 7.40
CA ILE A 208 15.29 -18.63 7.08
C ILE A 208 15.47 -17.74 8.30
N ASP A 209 15.82 -16.50 8.10
CA ASP A 209 15.78 -15.50 9.15
C ASP A 209 14.32 -15.29 9.58
N MET A 210 13.97 -15.84 10.75
CA MET A 210 12.64 -15.80 11.33
C MET A 210 12.41 -14.55 12.18
N ASN A 211 13.29 -13.54 12.09
CA ASN A 211 13.08 -12.25 12.74
C ASN A 211 11.96 -11.50 11.99
N PHE A 212 10.76 -11.62 12.48
CA PHE A 212 9.64 -10.78 12.10
C PHE A 212 9.64 -9.57 13.05
N GLU A 213 10.19 -8.46 12.60
CA GLU A 213 9.93 -7.19 13.28
C GLU A 213 8.42 -6.98 13.22
N LYS A 214 7.79 -6.86 14.39
CA LYS A 214 6.39 -6.44 14.43
C LYS A 214 6.36 -5.09 13.74
N PRO A 215 5.48 -4.86 12.74
CA PRO A 215 5.14 -3.49 12.38
C PRO A 215 4.80 -2.81 13.70
N ALA A 216 5.31 -1.62 13.93
CA ALA A 216 5.20 -0.91 15.20
C ALA A 216 3.72 -0.60 15.48
N HIS A 217 2.97 -1.63 15.89
CA HIS A 217 1.72 -1.47 16.59
C HIS A 217 2.09 -1.15 18.03
N ALA A 218 1.77 0.06 18.44
CA ALA A 218 1.93 0.56 19.77
C ALA A 218 1.55 -0.51 20.80
N VAL A 219 2.54 -0.97 21.54
CA VAL A 219 2.34 -1.65 22.81
C VAL A 219 1.53 -0.68 23.66
N MET A 220 0.30 -1.07 24.04
CA MET A 220 -0.47 -0.38 25.06
C MET A 220 0.35 -0.37 26.35
N SER A 221 1.14 0.67 26.54
CA SER A 221 1.63 1.05 27.87
C SER A 221 0.48 1.75 28.60
N LYS A 222 0.23 1.34 29.84
CA LYS A 222 -0.72 1.94 30.78
C LYS A 222 -0.66 3.47 30.72
N PRO A 223 -1.79 4.17 30.94
CA PRO A 223 -1.80 5.62 30.98
C PRO A 223 -0.93 6.08 32.15
N MET A 224 0.24 6.60 31.85
CA MET A 224 0.95 7.49 32.75
C MET A 224 0.37 8.88 32.61
N SER A 225 -0.02 9.45 33.73
CA SER A 225 -0.51 10.81 33.92
C SER A 225 0.27 11.83 33.08
N ALA A 226 -0.50 12.74 32.47
CA ALA A 226 -0.01 13.89 31.74
C ALA A 226 0.87 14.77 32.63
N GLU A 227 2.18 14.61 32.53
CA GLU A 227 3.14 15.66 32.83
C GLU A 227 3.85 15.94 31.50
N GLU A 228 3.92 17.22 31.13
CA GLU A 228 4.71 17.74 30.02
C GLU A 228 6.16 17.25 30.18
N SER A 229 6.50 16.13 29.59
CA SER A 229 7.87 15.68 29.54
C SER A 229 8.61 16.54 28.52
N ASP A 230 9.35 17.51 29.02
CA ASP A 230 10.32 18.29 28.25
C ASP A 230 11.31 17.30 27.62
N ILE A 231 11.11 16.99 26.30
CA ILE A 231 12.00 16.10 25.56
C ILE A 231 13.34 16.81 25.41
N LYS A 232 14.24 16.53 26.37
CA LYS A 232 15.56 17.16 26.46
C LYS A 232 16.43 16.87 25.26
N PHE A 233 16.42 15.62 24.76
CA PHE A 233 17.14 15.15 23.57
C PHE A 233 16.15 14.70 22.51
N GLY A 234 16.18 15.37 21.36
CA GLY A 234 15.11 15.30 20.34
C GLY A 234 15.24 14.15 19.34
N TYR A 235 16.39 13.48 19.24
CA TYR A 235 16.62 12.44 18.24
C TYR A 235 16.97 11.12 18.89
N CYS A 236 16.19 10.07 18.61
CA CYS A 236 16.56 8.69 18.82
C CYS A 236 17.51 8.27 17.70
N THR A 237 18.74 7.88 18.05
CA THR A 237 19.79 7.57 17.08
C THR A 237 20.30 6.15 17.35
N GLU A 238 20.12 5.29 16.36
CA GLU A 238 20.53 3.89 16.39
C GLU A 238 21.47 3.57 15.23
N PHE A 239 22.50 2.76 15.48
CA PHE A 239 23.41 2.24 14.46
C PHE A 239 24.20 1.05 14.98
N ILE A 240 24.79 0.30 14.03
CA ILE A 240 25.73 -0.78 14.30
C ILE A 240 27.09 -0.35 13.76
N ILE A 241 28.13 -0.45 14.59
CA ILE A 241 29.53 -0.29 14.18
C ILE A 241 30.06 -1.66 13.82
N MET A 242 30.52 -1.85 12.59
CA MET A 242 31.30 -3.00 12.16
C MET A 242 32.78 -2.71 12.48
N LEU A 243 33.31 -3.37 13.50
CA LEU A 243 34.62 -3.04 14.04
C LEU A 243 35.74 -3.36 13.03
N GLU A 244 36.63 -2.41 12.77
CA GLU A 244 37.85 -2.58 11.98
C GLU A 244 39.09 -2.79 12.87
N LYS A 245 38.93 -2.63 14.17
CA LYS A 245 39.99 -2.74 15.19
C LYS A 245 39.44 -3.37 16.44
N GLU A 246 40.30 -3.92 17.27
CA GLU A 246 39.94 -4.41 18.60
C GLU A 246 39.28 -3.25 19.42
N PHE A 247 38.09 -3.49 19.93
CA PHE A 247 37.33 -2.55 20.76
C PHE A 247 37.49 -2.93 22.23
N SER A 248 38.53 -2.38 22.85
CA SER A 248 38.89 -2.69 24.24
C SER A 248 37.87 -2.14 25.24
N GLU A 249 37.78 -2.74 26.44
CA GLU A 249 36.91 -2.22 27.52
C GLU A 249 37.19 -0.75 27.84
N LYS A 250 38.41 -0.27 27.65
CA LYS A 250 38.78 1.15 27.84
C LYS A 250 38.16 2.03 26.76
N GLU A 251 38.16 1.56 25.52
CA GLU A 251 37.54 2.28 24.39
C GLU A 251 36.01 2.28 24.49
N GLU A 252 35.43 1.16 24.89
CA GLU A 252 34.00 1.05 25.16
C GLU A 252 33.56 2.05 26.23
N ARG A 253 34.32 2.13 27.35
CA ARG A 253 34.02 3.07 28.42
C ARG A 253 34.15 4.52 27.94
N ALA A 254 35.21 4.86 27.22
CA ALA A 254 35.43 6.20 26.69
C ALA A 254 34.35 6.59 25.66
N PHE A 255 33.87 5.62 24.87
CA PHE A 255 32.80 5.83 23.92
C PHE A 255 31.44 6.05 24.61
N LYS A 256 31.12 5.23 25.64
CA LYS A 256 29.93 5.40 26.47
C LYS A 256 29.93 6.77 27.20
N GLU A 257 31.06 7.16 27.78
CA GLU A 257 31.21 8.47 28.43
C GLU A 257 31.00 9.63 27.45
N TYR A 258 31.54 9.50 26.22
CA TYR A 258 31.33 10.50 25.17
C TYR A 258 29.85 10.61 24.79
N LEU A 259 29.17 9.48 24.51
CA LEU A 259 27.75 9.50 24.11
C LEU A 259 26.86 10.05 25.24
N LEU A 260 27.16 9.74 26.52
CA LEU A 260 26.46 10.30 27.66
C LEU A 260 26.68 11.82 27.82
N SER A 261 27.80 12.34 27.31
CA SER A 261 28.05 13.79 27.35
C SER A 261 27.20 14.57 26.34
N ILE A 262 26.70 13.93 25.28
CA ILE A 262 25.89 14.54 24.21
C ILE A 262 24.45 14.04 24.17
N GLY A 263 24.08 13.09 25.06
CA GLY A 263 22.77 12.45 25.04
C GLY A 263 22.43 11.74 26.35
N ASP A 264 21.28 11.05 26.34
CA ASP A 264 20.83 10.15 27.40
C ASP A 264 20.24 8.86 26.81
N SER A 265 19.59 8.03 27.65
CA SER A 265 18.97 6.75 27.26
C SER A 265 19.92 5.84 26.46
N LEU A 266 21.19 5.85 26.86
CA LEU A 266 22.27 5.18 26.16
C LEU A 266 22.21 3.66 26.34
N VAL A 267 22.21 2.91 25.24
CA VAL A 267 22.49 1.48 25.19
C VAL A 267 23.66 1.24 24.23
N VAL A 268 24.75 0.65 24.74
CA VAL A 268 25.89 0.22 23.93
C VAL A 268 26.16 -1.24 24.28
N VAL A 269 26.01 -2.11 23.30
CA VAL A 269 26.29 -3.55 23.41
C VAL A 269 27.38 -3.88 22.41
N ALA A 270 28.54 -4.31 22.92
CA ALA A 270 29.70 -4.70 22.13
C ALA A 270 29.83 -6.23 22.08
N ASP A 271 30.19 -6.75 20.90
CA ASP A 271 30.65 -8.09 20.64
C ASP A 271 32.01 -8.01 19.91
N ASP A 272 32.65 -9.13 19.64
CA ASP A 272 34.01 -9.16 19.05
C ASP A 272 34.10 -8.49 17.67
N GLU A 273 33.01 -8.47 16.88
CA GLU A 273 32.96 -7.93 15.52
C GLU A 273 32.10 -6.67 15.36
N ILE A 274 31.12 -6.45 16.29
CA ILE A 274 30.15 -5.36 16.14
C ILE A 274 29.87 -4.66 17.46
N VAL A 275 29.49 -3.37 17.37
CA VAL A 275 28.94 -2.61 18.50
C VAL A 275 27.59 -2.05 18.11
N LYS A 276 26.51 -2.45 18.80
CA LYS A 276 25.17 -1.88 18.64
C LYS A 276 25.02 -0.68 19.56
N VAL A 277 24.57 0.44 19.03
CA VAL A 277 24.40 1.71 19.75
C VAL A 277 22.96 2.21 19.60
N HIS A 278 22.40 2.65 20.73
CA HIS A 278 21.18 3.43 20.81
C HIS A 278 21.43 4.60 21.76
N VAL A 279 21.13 5.81 21.35
CA VAL A 279 21.30 7.04 22.16
C VAL A 279 20.25 8.09 21.78
N HIS A 280 19.68 8.76 22.79
CA HIS A 280 18.87 9.95 22.57
C HIS A 280 19.78 11.18 22.64
N THR A 281 19.87 11.96 21.58
CA THR A 281 20.77 13.11 21.47
C THR A 281 20.16 14.25 20.66
N ASN A 282 20.68 15.47 20.84
CA ASN A 282 20.40 16.60 19.94
C ASN A 282 21.47 16.75 18.83
N ALA A 283 22.51 15.92 18.89
CA ALA A 283 23.64 15.94 17.95
C ALA A 283 23.90 14.55 17.37
N PRO A 284 22.95 13.97 16.58
CA PRO A 284 23.13 12.64 16.01
C PRO A 284 24.35 12.53 15.09
N GLY A 285 24.71 13.61 14.40
CA GLY A 285 25.92 13.67 13.58
C GLY A 285 27.20 13.48 14.39
N ASP A 286 27.29 14.00 15.61
CA ASP A 286 28.46 13.85 16.46
C ASP A 286 28.60 12.41 17.00
N ALA A 287 27.47 11.76 17.30
CA ALA A 287 27.43 10.35 17.71
C ALA A 287 27.95 9.46 16.56
N ILE A 288 27.47 9.70 15.33
CA ILE A 288 27.89 9.00 14.10
C ILE A 288 29.37 9.25 13.82
N GLN A 289 29.81 10.52 13.86
CA GLN A 289 31.21 10.89 13.58
C GLN A 289 32.18 10.21 14.56
N ARG A 290 31.79 10.11 15.83
CA ARG A 290 32.58 9.40 16.85
C ARG A 290 32.61 7.90 16.61
N ALA A 291 31.47 7.32 16.24
CA ALA A 291 31.36 5.89 15.94
C ALA A 291 32.25 5.46 14.75
N LEU A 292 32.32 6.27 13.70
CA LEU A 292 33.19 6.06 12.54
C LEU A 292 34.68 5.93 12.86
N THR A 293 35.12 6.36 14.04
CA THR A 293 36.52 6.17 14.47
C THR A 293 36.86 4.73 14.85
N TYR A 294 35.84 3.89 15.06
CA TYR A 294 35.99 2.49 15.47
C TYR A 294 35.77 1.51 14.31
N GLY A 295 34.99 1.89 13.29
CA GLY A 295 34.71 1.06 12.13
C GLY A 295 33.63 1.63 11.22
N GLN A 296 33.17 0.83 10.27
CA GLN A 296 32.10 1.20 9.33
C GLN A 296 30.73 1.12 10.02
N LEU A 297 29.78 1.94 9.58
CA LEU A 297 28.43 1.96 10.16
C LEU A 297 27.44 1.25 9.24
N SER A 298 26.51 0.54 9.88
CA SER A 298 25.42 -0.17 9.24
C SER A 298 24.12 0.04 10.05
N ASN A 299 22.96 -0.18 9.43
CA ASN A 299 21.65 -0.08 10.05
C ASN A 299 21.43 1.24 10.82
N MET A 300 21.78 2.36 10.18
CA MET A 300 21.60 3.69 10.77
C MET A 300 20.12 4.11 10.73
N LYS A 301 19.60 4.51 11.89
CA LYS A 301 18.26 5.04 12.05
C LYS A 301 18.30 6.28 12.93
N ILE A 302 17.66 7.36 12.49
CA ILE A 302 17.55 8.61 13.25
C ILE A 302 16.11 9.08 13.18
N ASP A 303 15.41 8.99 14.31
CA ASP A 303 14.02 9.43 14.42
C ASP A 303 13.94 10.72 15.23
N ASN A 304 13.10 11.65 14.79
CA ASN A 304 12.83 12.87 15.53
C ASN A 304 11.69 12.64 16.53
N MET A 305 12.03 12.36 17.77
CA MET A 305 11.07 12.04 18.84
C MET A 305 10.11 13.20 19.16
N ARG A 306 10.47 14.46 18.82
CA ARG A 306 9.56 15.60 18.99
C ARG A 306 8.44 15.56 17.96
N LEU A 307 8.74 15.14 16.71
CA LEU A 307 7.72 14.90 15.68
C LEU A 307 6.85 13.70 16.04
N GLU A 308 7.45 12.59 16.45
CA GLU A 308 6.70 11.41 16.91
C GLU A 308 5.81 11.72 18.14
N HIS A 309 6.29 12.57 19.06
CA HIS A 309 5.48 13.01 20.19
C HIS A 309 4.35 13.94 19.74
N HIS A 310 4.59 14.81 18.80
CA HIS A 310 3.58 15.70 18.20
C HIS A 310 2.52 14.88 17.44
N GLU A 311 2.93 13.91 16.62
CA GLU A 311 2.02 12.96 15.96
C GLU A 311 1.23 12.12 16.97
N ARG A 312 1.86 11.76 18.10
CA ARG A 312 1.19 11.03 19.20
C ARG A 312 0.16 11.90 19.90
N LEU A 313 0.46 13.19 20.14
CA LEU A 313 -0.48 14.15 20.70
C LEU A 313 -1.66 14.39 19.74
N ILE A 314 -1.41 14.44 18.43
CA ILE A 314 -2.45 14.52 17.41
C ILE A 314 -3.31 13.25 17.46
N LYS A 315 -2.72 12.06 17.45
CA LYS A 315 -3.44 10.77 17.57
C LYS A 315 -4.21 10.60 18.88
N ASP A 316 -3.67 11.11 19.98
CA ASP A 316 -4.36 11.10 21.28
C ASP A 316 -5.47 12.16 21.33
N ALA A 317 -5.29 13.33 20.69
CA ALA A 317 -6.35 14.31 20.49
C ALA A 317 -7.44 13.76 19.56
N GLU A 318 -7.07 13.02 18.52
CA GLU A 318 -7.99 12.31 17.63
C GLU A 318 -8.77 11.20 18.36
N LYS A 319 -8.13 10.46 19.26
CA LYS A 319 -8.82 9.49 20.13
C LYS A 319 -9.79 10.14 21.11
N VAL A 320 -9.42 11.29 21.66
CA VAL A 320 -10.31 12.07 22.54
C VAL A 320 -11.46 12.67 21.70
N ALA A 321 -11.18 13.15 20.49
CA ALA A 321 -12.20 13.62 19.54
C ALA A 321 -13.13 12.48 19.10
N ALA A 322 -12.60 11.28 18.84
CA ALA A 322 -13.39 10.09 18.53
C ALA A 322 -14.27 9.62 19.70
N GLN A 323 -13.78 9.78 20.96
CA GLN A 323 -14.60 9.55 22.14
C GLN A 323 -15.67 10.64 22.35
N GLN A 324 -15.39 11.88 21.96
CA GLN A 324 -16.34 12.98 21.97
C GLN A 324 -17.35 12.88 20.82
N ALA A 325 -16.92 12.43 19.62
CA ALA A 325 -17.80 12.16 18.48
C ALA A 325 -18.85 11.06 18.80
N LYS A 326 -18.48 10.06 19.61
CA LYS A 326 -19.44 9.07 20.13
C LYS A 326 -20.47 9.65 21.13
N ALA A 327 -20.25 10.87 21.64
CA ALA A 327 -21.16 11.59 22.50
C ALA A 327 -22.03 12.62 21.74
N GLU A 328 -21.71 12.89 20.48
CA GLU A 328 -22.56 13.72 19.62
C GLU A 328 -23.74 12.90 19.07
N PRO A 329 -24.90 13.55 18.80
CA PRO A 329 -26.02 12.85 18.20
C PRO A 329 -25.61 12.27 16.83
N GLU A 330 -26.03 11.04 16.59
CA GLU A 330 -25.76 10.31 15.36
C GLU A 330 -26.29 11.07 14.13
N LYS A 331 -25.39 11.34 13.17
CA LYS A 331 -25.77 11.95 11.89
C LYS A 331 -26.51 10.94 11.02
N GLU A 332 -27.40 11.40 10.18
CA GLU A 332 -28.08 10.54 9.21
C GLU A 332 -27.11 10.10 8.11
N VAL A 333 -26.24 11.00 7.65
CA VAL A 333 -25.26 10.76 6.60
C VAL A 333 -23.88 11.33 7.01
N GLY A 334 -22.81 10.60 6.72
CA GLY A 334 -21.43 11.03 6.87
C GLY A 334 -20.62 10.73 5.61
N PHE A 335 -19.49 11.42 5.46
CA PHE A 335 -18.63 11.35 4.28
C PHE A 335 -17.18 11.06 4.65
N ILE A 336 -16.59 10.08 3.97
CA ILE A 336 -15.17 9.74 4.08
C ILE A 336 -14.54 9.89 2.70
N SER A 337 -13.47 10.65 2.58
CA SER A 337 -12.72 10.78 1.33
C SER A 337 -11.26 10.36 1.51
N VAL A 338 -10.69 9.72 0.49
CA VAL A 338 -9.26 9.51 0.40
C VAL A 338 -8.67 10.68 -0.37
N SER A 339 -7.62 11.30 0.16
CA SER A 339 -6.99 12.47 -0.43
C SER A 339 -5.47 12.45 -0.23
N VAL A 340 -4.75 13.07 -1.15
CA VAL A 340 -3.32 13.34 -1.07
C VAL A 340 -3.07 14.80 -1.45
N GLY A 341 -2.28 15.48 -0.63
CA GLY A 341 -2.06 16.93 -0.74
C GLY A 341 -2.99 17.72 0.18
N ASP A 342 -2.41 18.71 0.87
CA ASP A 342 -3.12 19.48 1.90
C ASP A 342 -4.32 20.25 1.32
N GLY A 343 -4.13 20.88 0.14
CA GLY A 343 -5.18 21.66 -0.50
C GLY A 343 -6.35 20.79 -1.00
N MET A 344 -6.06 19.60 -1.58
CA MET A 344 -7.10 18.64 -1.94
C MET A 344 -7.90 18.20 -0.71
N GLY A 345 -7.21 17.99 0.42
CA GLY A 345 -7.86 17.65 1.69
C GLY A 345 -8.76 18.78 2.22
N GLU A 346 -8.34 20.04 2.07
CA GLU A 346 -9.14 21.20 2.46
C GLU A 346 -10.42 21.30 1.65
N ILE A 347 -10.37 21.11 0.33
CA ILE A 347 -11.55 21.09 -0.53
C ILE A 347 -12.58 20.07 -0.02
N PHE A 348 -12.17 18.85 0.29
CA PHE A 348 -13.10 17.84 0.82
C PHE A 348 -13.68 18.22 2.19
N ARG A 349 -12.89 18.87 3.07
CA ARG A 349 -13.39 19.35 4.37
C ARG A 349 -14.42 20.46 4.20
N GLU A 350 -14.19 21.40 3.30
CA GLU A 350 -15.12 22.49 2.98
C GLU A 350 -16.43 21.94 2.38
N LEU A 351 -16.35 20.88 1.58
CA LEU A 351 -17.51 20.18 1.04
C LEU A 351 -18.25 19.31 2.08
N GLY A 352 -17.72 19.20 3.31
CA GLY A 352 -18.38 18.51 4.41
C GLY A 352 -17.92 17.08 4.66
N ALA A 353 -16.75 16.68 4.17
CA ALA A 353 -16.17 15.38 4.53
C ALA A 353 -15.88 15.32 6.04
N ASP A 354 -16.42 14.31 6.71
CA ASP A 354 -16.29 14.08 8.16
C ASP A 354 -14.92 13.49 8.50
N TYR A 355 -14.32 12.74 7.57
CA TYR A 355 -13.02 12.12 7.76
C TYR A 355 -12.25 12.04 6.45
N LEU A 356 -10.95 12.34 6.52
CA LEU A 356 -10.02 12.18 5.40
C LEU A 356 -9.03 11.06 5.70
N ILE A 357 -8.87 10.15 4.75
CA ILE A 357 -7.81 9.14 4.77
C ILE A 357 -6.67 9.67 3.91
N GLU A 358 -5.52 9.90 4.52
CA GLU A 358 -4.32 10.29 3.81
C GLU A 358 -3.77 9.12 2.99
N GLY A 359 -3.51 9.33 1.71
CA GLY A 359 -2.93 8.32 0.83
C GLY A 359 -3.43 8.39 -0.61
N GLY A 360 -2.94 7.49 -1.44
CA GLY A 360 -3.47 7.32 -2.79
C GLY A 360 -2.45 7.17 -3.92
N GLN A 361 -1.28 7.79 -3.92
CA GLN A 361 -0.36 7.72 -5.06
C GLN A 361 0.78 6.73 -4.81
N THR A 362 1.50 6.88 -3.71
CA THR A 362 2.65 6.04 -3.35
C THR A 362 2.36 5.11 -2.17
N MET A 363 1.30 5.37 -1.43
CA MET A 363 0.91 4.58 -0.26
C MET A 363 -0.61 4.41 -0.23
N ASN A 364 -1.09 3.25 -0.73
CA ASN A 364 -2.51 2.94 -0.70
C ASN A 364 -2.95 2.61 0.74
N PRO A 365 -4.03 3.24 1.25
CA PRO A 365 -4.64 2.87 2.52
C PRO A 365 -5.01 1.39 2.55
N SER A 366 -4.83 0.77 3.72
CA SER A 366 -5.28 -0.61 3.94
C SER A 366 -6.78 -0.67 4.21
N THR A 367 -7.35 -1.86 4.14
CA THR A 367 -8.72 -2.11 4.60
C THR A 367 -8.91 -1.68 6.06
N GLU A 368 -7.90 -1.86 6.92
CA GLU A 368 -7.91 -1.41 8.31
C GLU A 368 -7.98 0.11 8.45
N ASP A 369 -7.24 0.86 7.61
CA ASP A 369 -7.29 2.32 7.61
C ASP A 369 -8.71 2.82 7.26
N VAL A 370 -9.38 2.17 6.31
CA VAL A 370 -10.78 2.48 5.96
C VAL A 370 -11.74 2.10 7.10
N LEU A 371 -11.57 0.94 7.74
CA LEU A 371 -12.37 0.53 8.91
C LEU A 371 -12.20 1.50 10.07
N GLN A 372 -10.98 1.97 10.29
CA GLN A 372 -10.69 2.98 11.30
C GLN A 372 -11.42 4.30 10.98
N ALA A 373 -11.38 4.78 9.74
CA ALA A 373 -12.13 5.96 9.31
C ALA A 373 -13.64 5.81 9.55
N ILE A 374 -14.23 4.65 9.17
CA ILE A 374 -15.64 4.34 9.42
C ILE A 374 -15.97 4.41 10.92
N SER A 375 -15.06 3.95 11.78
CA SER A 375 -15.27 3.97 13.23
C SER A 375 -15.28 5.38 13.83
N HIS A 376 -14.63 6.34 13.18
CA HIS A 376 -14.55 7.74 13.62
C HIS A 376 -15.75 8.57 13.20
N VAL A 377 -16.49 8.16 12.18
CA VAL A 377 -17.68 8.89 11.69
C VAL A 377 -18.93 8.37 12.37
N ASN A 378 -19.57 9.19 13.23
CA ASN A 378 -20.80 8.84 13.92
C ASN A 378 -22.03 9.13 13.04
N ALA A 379 -22.25 8.28 12.03
CA ALA A 379 -23.37 8.39 11.10
C ALA A 379 -23.95 7.00 10.79
N LYS A 380 -25.25 6.95 10.44
CA LYS A 380 -25.94 5.71 10.05
C LYS A 380 -25.54 5.26 8.66
N ASN A 381 -25.46 6.21 7.73
CA ASN A 381 -25.08 5.99 6.34
C ASN A 381 -23.77 6.71 6.09
N ILE A 382 -22.78 6.04 5.54
CA ILE A 382 -21.47 6.63 5.26
C ILE A 382 -21.12 6.43 3.79
N PHE A 383 -20.96 7.52 3.07
CA PHE A 383 -20.41 7.53 1.73
C PHE A 383 -18.90 7.56 1.78
N ILE A 384 -18.25 6.69 1.00
CA ILE A 384 -16.79 6.62 0.89
C ILE A 384 -16.37 6.92 -0.54
N PHE A 385 -15.47 7.90 -0.71
CA PHE A 385 -14.88 8.30 -1.99
C PHE A 385 -13.41 7.85 -2.02
N PRO A 386 -13.09 6.72 -2.67
CA PRO A 386 -11.72 6.18 -2.73
C PRO A 386 -10.75 7.05 -3.53
N ASN A 387 -11.23 7.77 -4.56
CA ASN A 387 -10.47 8.68 -5.43
C ASN A 387 -9.23 8.08 -6.10
N ASN A 388 -9.11 6.77 -6.06
CA ASN A 388 -8.07 5.99 -6.70
C ASN A 388 -8.58 4.57 -6.99
N LYS A 389 -8.36 4.10 -8.22
CA LYS A 389 -8.77 2.75 -8.66
C LYS A 389 -8.23 1.61 -7.77
N ASN A 390 -7.04 1.83 -7.15
CA ASN A 390 -6.36 0.84 -6.31
C ASN A 390 -6.96 0.76 -4.89
N ILE A 391 -7.77 1.74 -4.49
CA ILE A 391 -8.37 1.81 -3.15
C ILE A 391 -9.82 1.31 -3.14
N ILE A 392 -10.51 1.30 -4.29
CA ILE A 392 -11.91 0.88 -4.41
C ILE A 392 -12.14 -0.51 -3.81
N LEU A 393 -11.21 -1.45 -4.03
CA LEU A 393 -11.34 -2.80 -3.47
C LEU A 393 -11.19 -2.81 -1.95
N ALA A 394 -10.27 -2.02 -1.38
CA ALA A 394 -10.11 -1.89 0.07
C ALA A 394 -11.35 -1.27 0.73
N ALA A 395 -11.93 -0.25 0.10
CA ALA A 395 -13.18 0.38 0.56
C ALA A 395 -14.37 -0.60 0.52
N ASN A 396 -14.52 -1.37 -0.56
CA ASN A 396 -15.57 -2.40 -0.65
C ASN A 396 -15.37 -3.51 0.39
N GLN A 397 -14.12 -3.90 0.66
CA GLN A 397 -13.81 -4.91 1.66
C GLN A 397 -14.11 -4.40 3.07
N ALA A 398 -13.82 -3.14 3.37
CA ALA A 398 -14.18 -2.51 4.64
C ALA A 398 -15.70 -2.42 4.80
N ARG A 399 -16.45 -2.08 3.73
CA ARG A 399 -17.91 -2.14 3.72
C ARG A 399 -18.42 -3.52 4.11
N ASP A 400 -17.90 -4.57 3.47
CA ASP A 400 -18.33 -5.95 3.70
C ASP A 400 -18.00 -6.49 5.10
N LEU A 401 -17.08 -5.83 5.82
CA LEU A 401 -16.69 -6.14 7.20
C LEU A 401 -17.44 -5.29 8.25
N THR A 402 -18.16 -4.26 7.82
CA THR A 402 -18.93 -3.37 8.71
C THR A 402 -20.36 -3.86 8.80
N GLU A 403 -20.83 -4.18 10.02
CA GLU A 403 -22.17 -4.74 10.26
C GLU A 403 -23.16 -3.74 10.87
N ASP A 404 -22.65 -2.70 11.53
CA ASP A 404 -23.42 -1.76 12.36
C ASP A 404 -23.82 -0.46 11.64
N LYS A 405 -23.29 -0.21 10.44
CA LYS A 405 -23.54 0.99 9.63
C LYS A 405 -23.78 0.64 8.17
N ASN A 406 -24.54 1.47 7.48
CA ASN A 406 -24.73 1.35 6.04
C ASN A 406 -23.60 2.07 5.30
N ILE A 407 -22.71 1.33 4.67
CA ILE A 407 -21.54 1.85 3.96
C ILE A 407 -21.79 1.85 2.46
N ILE A 408 -21.67 3.01 1.83
CA ILE A 408 -21.86 3.22 0.39
C ILE A 408 -20.52 3.65 -0.23
N VAL A 409 -19.94 2.81 -1.07
CA VAL A 409 -18.72 3.15 -1.79
C VAL A 409 -19.06 3.72 -3.15
N ILE A 410 -18.77 5.00 -3.37
CA ILE A 410 -18.84 5.65 -4.67
C ILE A 410 -17.50 5.39 -5.37
N PRO A 411 -17.43 4.61 -6.46
CA PRO A 411 -16.18 4.08 -6.99
C PRO A 411 -15.39 5.11 -7.80
N THR A 412 -15.13 6.26 -7.19
CA THR A 412 -14.33 7.35 -7.76
C THR A 412 -12.88 6.91 -7.96
N LYS A 413 -12.31 7.22 -9.11
CA LYS A 413 -10.95 6.81 -9.50
C LYS A 413 -9.95 7.95 -9.41
N THR A 414 -10.46 9.17 -9.31
CA THR A 414 -9.67 10.41 -9.26
C THR A 414 -10.28 11.37 -8.26
N ILE A 415 -9.49 12.28 -7.75
CA ILE A 415 -9.94 13.29 -6.78
C ILE A 415 -11.03 14.19 -7.39
N PRO A 416 -10.91 14.73 -8.64
CA PRO A 416 -11.99 15.49 -9.25
C PRO A 416 -13.32 14.72 -9.29
N GLN A 417 -13.31 13.44 -9.67
CA GLN A 417 -14.53 12.61 -9.62
C GLN A 417 -15.16 12.57 -8.22
N GLY A 418 -14.33 12.52 -7.18
CA GLY A 418 -14.81 12.54 -5.79
C GLY A 418 -15.40 13.88 -5.39
N ILE A 419 -14.79 14.98 -5.83
CA ILE A 419 -15.27 16.34 -5.58
C ILE A 419 -16.66 16.53 -6.22
N THR A 420 -16.78 16.25 -7.52
CA THR A 420 -18.06 16.39 -8.26
C THR A 420 -19.14 15.47 -7.69
N ALA A 421 -18.80 14.23 -7.34
CA ALA A 421 -19.74 13.32 -6.70
C ALA A 421 -20.21 13.86 -5.34
N LEU A 422 -19.33 14.43 -4.53
CA LEU A 422 -19.71 14.98 -3.22
C LEU A 422 -20.55 16.26 -3.36
N ILE A 423 -20.23 17.13 -4.33
CA ILE A 423 -21.02 18.35 -4.64
C ILE A 423 -22.46 17.99 -5.06
N SER A 424 -22.65 16.86 -5.75
CA SER A 424 -23.98 16.44 -6.21
C SER A 424 -24.89 15.90 -5.10
N TYR A 425 -24.40 15.80 -3.85
CA TYR A 425 -25.21 15.38 -2.71
C TYR A 425 -26.30 16.39 -2.36
N VAL A 426 -27.54 15.92 -2.23
CA VAL A 426 -28.70 16.72 -1.84
C VAL A 426 -29.31 16.19 -0.53
N PRO A 427 -29.25 16.94 0.57
CA PRO A 427 -29.72 16.47 1.89
C PRO A 427 -31.18 15.98 1.94
N ASP A 428 -32.05 16.53 1.09
CA ASP A 428 -33.48 16.20 1.06
C ASP A 428 -33.81 14.92 0.27
N LYS A 429 -32.83 14.31 -0.39
CA LYS A 429 -32.99 13.06 -1.15
C LYS A 429 -32.63 11.83 -0.31
N THR A 430 -33.17 10.68 -0.71
CA THR A 430 -32.81 9.43 -0.04
C THR A 430 -31.36 9.03 -0.34
N VAL A 431 -30.81 8.10 0.45
CA VAL A 431 -29.48 7.56 0.25
C VAL A 431 -29.33 6.94 -1.14
N GLU A 432 -30.35 6.22 -1.60
CA GLU A 432 -30.38 5.57 -2.92
C GLU A 432 -30.37 6.60 -4.05
N GLN A 433 -31.19 7.67 -3.94
CA GLN A 433 -31.25 8.74 -4.92
C GLN A 433 -29.92 9.50 -5.00
N ASN A 434 -29.33 9.83 -3.84
CA ASN A 434 -28.01 10.45 -3.79
C ASN A 434 -26.92 9.54 -4.38
N THR A 435 -26.99 8.23 -4.12
CA THR A 435 -26.05 7.25 -4.71
C THR A 435 -26.14 7.26 -6.23
N GLU A 436 -27.34 7.24 -6.80
CA GLU A 436 -27.55 7.29 -8.25
C GLU A 436 -27.00 8.57 -8.86
N GLU A 437 -27.27 9.73 -8.25
CA GLU A 437 -26.78 11.03 -8.73
C GLU A 437 -25.27 11.17 -8.63
N MET A 438 -24.66 10.74 -7.52
CA MET A 438 -23.21 10.72 -7.37
C MET A 438 -22.53 9.82 -8.41
N LEU A 439 -23.12 8.64 -8.68
CA LEU A 439 -22.63 7.72 -9.71
C LEU A 439 -22.76 8.30 -11.11
N GLU A 440 -23.84 9.03 -11.40
CA GLU A 440 -24.03 9.72 -12.67
C GLU A 440 -23.04 10.89 -12.81
N ALA A 441 -22.98 11.78 -11.83
CA ALA A 441 -22.13 12.97 -11.83
C ALA A 441 -20.65 12.64 -12.08
N MET A 442 -20.12 11.63 -11.38
CA MET A 442 -18.72 11.24 -11.57
C MET A 442 -18.39 10.73 -12.98
N THR A 443 -19.37 10.33 -13.78
CA THR A 443 -19.13 9.85 -15.15
C THR A 443 -18.87 10.96 -16.14
N HIS A 444 -19.31 12.17 -15.84
CA HIS A 444 -19.09 13.36 -16.68
C HIS A 444 -17.70 13.96 -16.51
N VAL A 445 -17.03 13.63 -15.41
CA VAL A 445 -15.69 14.13 -15.09
C VAL A 445 -14.61 13.33 -15.82
N LYS A 446 -13.90 13.96 -16.75
CA LYS A 446 -12.67 13.44 -17.34
C LYS A 446 -11.48 14.03 -16.57
N THR A 447 -10.51 13.22 -16.22
CA THR A 447 -9.33 13.66 -15.45
C THR A 447 -8.06 13.45 -16.23
N GLY A 448 -7.19 14.47 -16.21
CA GLY A 448 -5.82 14.43 -16.71
C GLY A 448 -4.83 14.63 -15.56
N GLN A 449 -3.68 13.96 -15.64
CA GLN A 449 -2.59 14.06 -14.67
C GLN A 449 -1.29 14.35 -15.39
N VAL A 450 -0.58 15.39 -14.99
CA VAL A 450 0.69 15.79 -15.60
C VAL A 450 1.83 15.48 -14.66
N THR A 451 2.75 14.62 -15.10
CA THR A 451 3.88 14.12 -14.30
C THR A 451 5.13 13.92 -15.18
N TYR A 452 6.19 13.41 -14.61
CA TYR A 452 7.44 13.13 -15.32
C TYR A 452 7.70 11.64 -15.47
N ALA A 453 8.42 11.26 -16.53
CA ALA A 453 8.86 9.90 -16.77
C ALA A 453 10.10 9.56 -15.93
N VAL A 454 10.05 8.49 -15.14
CA VAL A 454 11.17 8.04 -14.29
C VAL A 454 12.19 7.17 -15.05
N ARG A 455 11.84 6.69 -16.26
CA ARG A 455 12.70 5.85 -17.12
C ARG A 455 12.29 5.95 -18.58
N ASP A 456 13.19 5.49 -19.45
CA ASP A 456 12.88 5.33 -20.88
C ASP A 456 11.86 4.20 -21.05
N THR A 457 10.82 4.45 -21.85
CA THR A 457 9.79 3.45 -22.18
C THR A 457 9.14 3.77 -23.52
N LYS A 458 8.38 2.82 -24.05
CA LYS A 458 7.54 3.04 -25.23
C LYS A 458 6.13 2.54 -24.93
N ILE A 459 5.14 3.42 -25.01
CA ILE A 459 3.74 3.13 -24.73
C ILE A 459 2.88 3.74 -25.84
N ASP A 460 1.94 2.98 -26.38
CA ASP A 460 1.01 3.42 -27.44
C ASP A 460 1.72 4.12 -28.62
N ASP A 461 2.84 3.53 -29.09
CA ASP A 461 3.72 4.07 -30.15
C ASP A 461 4.45 5.39 -29.82
N LYS A 462 4.30 5.94 -28.61
CA LYS A 462 5.03 7.11 -28.12
C LYS A 462 6.34 6.68 -27.46
N GLU A 463 7.45 7.22 -27.93
CA GLU A 463 8.76 7.08 -27.25
C GLU A 463 8.82 8.10 -26.11
N ILE A 464 9.08 7.61 -24.91
CA ILE A 464 9.15 8.40 -23.67
C ILE A 464 10.55 8.22 -23.10
N ARG A 465 11.23 9.30 -22.83
CA ARG A 465 12.56 9.31 -22.24
C ARG A 465 12.47 9.71 -20.77
N GLN A 466 13.42 9.25 -19.98
CA GLN A 466 13.54 9.67 -18.58
C GLN A 466 13.60 11.20 -18.48
N GLY A 467 12.73 11.77 -17.67
CA GLY A 467 12.60 13.23 -17.48
C GLY A 467 11.64 13.92 -18.44
N ASP A 468 11.05 13.21 -19.43
CA ASP A 468 9.98 13.77 -20.24
C ASP A 468 8.74 14.04 -19.38
N ILE A 469 8.02 15.08 -19.70
CA ILE A 469 6.71 15.38 -19.09
C ILE A 469 5.63 14.63 -19.82
N MET A 470 4.73 14.01 -19.08
CA MET A 470 3.64 13.20 -19.61
C MET A 470 2.29 13.73 -19.12
N GLY A 471 1.35 13.87 -20.02
CA GLY A 471 -0.06 14.05 -19.71
C GLY A 471 -0.79 12.72 -19.84
N ILE A 472 -1.40 12.28 -18.76
CA ILE A 472 -2.06 10.97 -18.63
C ILE A 472 -3.54 11.20 -18.39
N GLY A 473 -4.38 10.68 -19.24
CA GLY A 473 -5.83 10.70 -19.09
C GLY A 473 -6.42 9.32 -18.80
N ASP A 474 -7.73 9.25 -18.74
CA ASP A 474 -8.47 8.02 -18.43
C ASP A 474 -8.14 6.84 -19.37
N LYS A 475 -7.76 7.11 -20.61
CA LYS A 475 -7.51 6.10 -21.66
C LYS A 475 -6.03 5.82 -21.92
N GLY A 476 -5.11 6.51 -21.24
CA GLY A 476 -3.67 6.36 -21.44
C GLY A 476 -2.93 7.68 -21.59
N ILE A 477 -1.77 7.66 -22.24
CA ILE A 477 -0.92 8.84 -22.40
C ILE A 477 -1.46 9.72 -23.53
N LEU A 478 -1.89 10.92 -23.16
CA LEU A 478 -2.43 11.92 -24.09
C LEU A 478 -1.33 12.74 -24.76
N ALA A 479 -0.37 13.25 -23.96
CA ALA A 479 0.72 14.10 -24.42
C ALA A 479 2.07 13.70 -23.82
N VAL A 480 3.18 13.95 -24.54
CA VAL A 480 4.57 13.74 -24.07
C VAL A 480 5.47 14.82 -24.62
N GLY A 481 6.31 15.42 -23.80
CA GLY A 481 7.28 16.45 -24.20
C GLY A 481 8.14 16.96 -23.05
N GLN A 482 8.64 18.19 -23.15
CA GLN A 482 9.60 18.74 -22.16
C GLN A 482 9.03 19.86 -21.29
N GLY A 483 7.98 20.56 -21.74
CA GLY A 483 7.40 21.71 -21.02
C GLY A 483 6.17 21.30 -20.21
N ILE A 484 6.14 21.59 -18.90
CA ILE A 484 5.02 21.25 -18.03
C ILE A 484 3.72 21.93 -18.52
N GLU A 485 3.78 23.23 -18.77
CA GLU A 485 2.63 24.03 -19.23
C GLU A 485 2.14 23.56 -20.61
N ASP A 486 3.06 23.39 -21.58
CA ASP A 486 2.71 22.95 -22.94
C ASP A 486 2.05 21.57 -22.93
N ILE A 487 2.58 20.63 -22.15
CA ILE A 487 2.00 19.29 -22.03
C ILE A 487 0.65 19.31 -21.30
N THR A 488 0.46 20.22 -20.35
CA THR A 488 -0.85 20.41 -19.71
C THR A 488 -1.88 20.91 -20.72
N VAL A 489 -1.53 21.89 -21.52
CA VAL A 489 -2.41 22.42 -22.59
C VAL A 489 -2.70 21.33 -23.64
N GLU A 490 -1.70 20.57 -24.09
CA GLU A 490 -1.91 19.47 -25.03
C GLU A 490 -2.80 18.37 -24.43
N THR A 491 -2.62 18.06 -23.16
CA THR A 491 -3.47 17.09 -22.45
C THR A 491 -4.92 17.54 -22.42
N LEU A 492 -5.18 18.81 -22.09
CA LEU A 492 -6.52 19.38 -22.07
C LEU A 492 -7.16 19.39 -23.47
N LYS A 493 -6.41 19.67 -24.55
CA LYS A 493 -6.92 19.61 -25.92
C LYS A 493 -7.47 18.24 -26.32
N GLU A 494 -6.87 17.17 -25.79
CA GLU A 494 -7.32 15.79 -26.03
C GLU A 494 -8.51 15.38 -25.11
N MET A 495 -8.79 16.17 -24.06
CA MET A 495 -9.86 15.89 -23.10
C MET A 495 -11.13 16.67 -23.36
N VAL A 496 -11.00 17.92 -23.82
CA VAL A 496 -12.11 18.85 -24.10
C VAL A 496 -12.95 18.35 -25.29
N ASP A 497 -14.26 18.43 -25.17
CA ASP A 497 -15.23 18.14 -26.23
C ASP A 497 -16.39 19.14 -26.24
N GLU A 498 -17.45 18.85 -27.05
CA GLU A 498 -18.61 19.73 -27.23
C GLU A 498 -19.47 19.90 -25.96
N ASP A 499 -19.34 18.99 -24.98
CA ASP A 499 -20.12 18.98 -23.75
C ASP A 499 -19.33 19.60 -22.57
N THR A 500 -18.10 20.08 -22.79
CA THR A 500 -17.24 20.68 -21.75
C THR A 500 -17.65 22.11 -21.48
N GLU A 501 -17.93 22.42 -20.20
CA GLU A 501 -18.25 23.76 -19.72
C GLU A 501 -17.22 24.28 -18.70
N ILE A 502 -16.57 23.39 -17.91
CA ILE A 502 -15.68 23.74 -16.82
C ILE A 502 -14.32 23.04 -16.99
N ILE A 503 -13.23 23.79 -16.76
CA ILE A 503 -11.88 23.28 -16.63
C ILE A 503 -11.39 23.59 -15.23
N SER A 504 -11.13 22.56 -14.39
CA SER A 504 -10.54 22.75 -13.08
C SER A 504 -9.08 22.30 -13.07
N ILE A 505 -8.21 23.15 -12.51
CA ILE A 505 -6.78 22.94 -12.42
C ILE A 505 -6.39 22.84 -10.95
N TYR A 506 -5.69 21.77 -10.58
CA TYR A 506 -5.16 21.56 -9.25
C TYR A 506 -3.64 21.48 -9.34
N TYR A 507 -2.91 22.50 -8.87
CA TYR A 507 -1.45 22.50 -8.93
C TYR A 507 -0.81 21.79 -7.73
N GLY A 508 0.26 21.03 -8.02
CA GLY A 508 0.98 20.22 -7.06
C GLY A 508 2.03 20.97 -6.25
N ALA A 509 2.67 20.27 -5.33
CA ALA A 509 3.69 20.82 -4.43
C ALA A 509 4.94 21.40 -5.16
N ASP A 510 5.23 20.89 -6.37
CA ASP A 510 6.39 21.31 -7.18
C ASP A 510 6.05 22.41 -8.21
N VAL A 511 4.87 23.02 -8.12
CA VAL A 511 4.42 24.14 -8.99
C VAL A 511 4.17 25.37 -8.13
N THR A 512 4.64 26.53 -8.59
CA THR A 512 4.36 27.80 -7.91
C THR A 512 2.97 28.33 -8.28
N GLU A 513 2.38 29.13 -7.41
CA GLU A 513 1.11 29.80 -7.67
C GLU A 513 1.19 30.67 -8.93
N GLU A 514 2.32 31.39 -9.13
CA GLU A 514 2.56 32.22 -10.32
C GLU A 514 2.56 31.42 -11.62
N ASP A 515 3.19 30.21 -11.65
CA ASP A 515 3.18 29.33 -12.83
C ASP A 515 1.77 28.80 -13.10
N ALA A 516 1.01 28.53 -12.05
CA ALA A 516 -0.35 28.03 -12.16
C ALA A 516 -1.32 29.13 -12.65
N GLU A 517 -1.16 30.39 -12.20
CA GLU A 517 -1.90 31.55 -12.69
C GLU A 517 -1.61 31.81 -14.18
N GLN A 518 -0.34 31.72 -14.62
CA GLN A 518 0.03 31.85 -16.02
C GLN A 518 -0.62 30.80 -16.90
N LEU A 519 -0.67 29.54 -16.44
CA LEU A 519 -1.39 28.47 -17.14
C LEU A 519 -2.90 28.80 -17.22
N CYS A 520 -3.51 29.28 -16.13
CA CYS A 520 -4.92 29.66 -16.09
C CYS A 520 -5.23 30.75 -17.13
N GLU A 521 -4.47 31.87 -17.13
CA GLU A 521 -4.61 32.95 -18.12
C GLU A 521 -4.51 32.42 -19.56
N ARG A 522 -3.57 31.54 -19.84
CA ARG A 522 -3.40 30.93 -21.16
C ARG A 522 -4.59 30.05 -21.56
N LEU A 523 -5.19 29.34 -20.60
CA LEU A 523 -6.35 28.49 -20.86
C LEU A 523 -7.62 29.33 -21.08
N GLU A 524 -7.81 30.42 -20.33
CA GLU A 524 -8.89 31.38 -20.55
C GLU A 524 -8.83 32.01 -21.95
N GLU A 525 -7.61 32.30 -22.46
CA GLU A 525 -7.43 32.79 -23.84
C GLU A 525 -7.75 31.71 -24.88
N LEU A 526 -7.44 30.43 -24.61
CA LEU A 526 -7.69 29.31 -25.53
C LEU A 526 -9.15 28.84 -25.53
N TYR A 527 -9.82 28.97 -24.38
CA TYR A 527 -11.17 28.48 -24.15
C TYR A 527 -12.06 29.60 -23.54
N PRO A 528 -12.34 30.67 -24.28
CA PRO A 528 -13.05 31.83 -23.74
C PRO A 528 -14.51 31.57 -23.36
N ASP A 529 -15.07 30.43 -23.78
CA ASP A 529 -16.44 30.03 -23.49
C ASP A 529 -16.55 29.06 -22.29
N PHE A 530 -15.41 28.68 -21.69
CA PHE A 530 -15.37 27.77 -20.53
C PHE A 530 -15.01 28.52 -19.26
N ASP A 531 -15.55 28.05 -18.14
CA ASP A 531 -15.12 28.50 -16.82
C ASP A 531 -13.82 27.75 -16.44
N VAL A 532 -12.73 28.51 -16.21
CA VAL A 532 -11.42 27.96 -15.82
C VAL A 532 -11.20 28.26 -14.34
N GLU A 533 -11.05 27.20 -13.53
CA GLU A 533 -10.82 27.30 -12.09
C GLU A 533 -9.43 26.80 -11.73
N ILE A 534 -8.76 27.54 -10.82
CA ILE A 534 -7.47 27.16 -10.29
C ILE A 534 -7.55 26.92 -8.79
N ASN A 535 -6.99 25.81 -8.35
CA ASN A 535 -7.00 25.38 -6.96
C ASN A 535 -5.61 24.89 -6.54
N GLN A 536 -5.19 25.24 -5.32
CA GLN A 536 -4.01 24.64 -4.73
C GLN A 536 -4.33 23.21 -4.32
N GLY A 537 -3.73 22.23 -5.00
CA GLY A 537 -3.89 20.81 -4.65
C GLY A 537 -2.86 20.35 -3.64
N GLY A 538 -1.60 20.80 -3.81
CA GLY A 538 -0.48 20.40 -2.96
C GLY A 538 -0.07 18.93 -3.08
N GLN A 539 -0.59 18.21 -4.10
CA GLN A 539 -0.27 16.80 -4.33
C GLN A 539 1.20 16.64 -4.76
N PRO A 540 1.89 15.58 -4.28
CA PRO A 540 3.22 15.22 -4.74
C PRO A 540 3.16 14.52 -6.11
N ILE A 541 4.29 14.42 -6.82
CA ILE A 541 4.50 13.66 -8.06
C ILE A 541 3.83 14.29 -9.29
N TYR A 542 2.61 14.79 -9.16
CA TYR A 542 1.89 15.43 -10.25
C TYR A 542 2.05 16.94 -10.18
N TYR A 543 2.57 17.53 -11.24
CA TYR A 543 2.62 18.98 -11.39
C TYR A 543 1.21 19.57 -11.44
N TYR A 544 0.34 18.95 -12.24
CA TYR A 544 -1.05 19.32 -12.31
C TYR A 544 -1.95 18.07 -12.32
N VAL A 545 -3.06 18.17 -11.64
CA VAL A 545 -4.25 17.36 -11.90
C VAL A 545 -5.26 18.30 -12.52
N VAL A 546 -5.84 17.91 -13.65
CA VAL A 546 -6.84 18.71 -14.36
C VAL A 546 -8.10 17.89 -14.57
N SER A 547 -9.24 18.55 -14.54
CA SER A 547 -10.51 17.93 -14.95
C SER A 547 -11.24 18.80 -15.94
N VAL A 548 -12.06 18.14 -16.76
CA VAL A 548 -13.03 18.79 -17.65
C VAL A 548 -14.41 18.17 -17.42
N GLU A 549 -15.40 19.03 -17.33
CA GLU A 549 -16.80 18.70 -17.00
C GLU A 549 -17.76 19.43 -17.94
#